data_e918f4990beb7ac5f13516f37c40256a
#
_entry.id   e918f4990beb7ac5f13516f37c40256a
#
_cell.length_a   1.000
_cell.length_b   1.000
_cell.length_c   1.000
_cell.angle_alpha   90.00
_cell.angle_beta   90.00
_cell.angle_gamma   90.00
#
_symmetry.space_group_name_H-M   'P 1'
#
loop_
_entity.id
_entity.type
_entity.pdbx_description
1 polymer ?
#
loop_
_entity_poly.entity_id
_entity_poly.type
_entity_poly.pdbx_seq_one_letter_code
_entity_poly.pdbx_strand_id
1 'polypeptide(L)'
;SSDLLKNSGYQNYFVQGANLRFAGKDVFLKSHGFDHLYGSEELKSVVADPHYRNDWGFYDDTVLDEAWKKFEELSRSGQRFSLFTLTVDTHHPDGFISRTCNRKKYDFDGKPNQSFSAVSCSQENIAAFINKIKASPWFKDTVIVVSSDHLAMNNTAWKYLNKQDRNNLFFVIRGDKPQQETLAVKRNTMDNGATVLDILGGDNYLGLGRSSLSGQSMSEIFLNFKEKTLAWKPDIIRLWKFPKEMKEFTIDQQKNMIAFSGSHFRLPLLLRVSDR
;
A
#
# COMPACT_ATOMS: atom_id res chain seq x y z
N SER A 1 6.40 -0.15 -8.35
CA SER A 1 7.15 1.06 -7.89
C SER A 1 8.34 0.70 -7.02
N SER A 2 8.22 -0.25 -6.09
CA SER A 2 9.32 -0.63 -5.19
C SER A 2 10.57 -1.12 -5.91
N ASP A 3 10.44 -1.89 -6.99
CA ASP A 3 11.58 -2.30 -7.82
C ASP A 3 12.28 -1.10 -8.45
N LEU A 4 11.52 -0.11 -8.94
CA LEU A 4 12.08 1.13 -9.51
C LEU A 4 12.79 1.96 -8.45
N LEU A 5 12.22 2.08 -7.25
CA LEU A 5 12.86 2.74 -6.13
C LEU A 5 14.18 2.05 -5.76
N LYS A 6 14.19 0.71 -5.67
CA LYS A 6 15.40 -0.05 -5.41
C LYS A 6 16.48 0.19 -6.46
N ASN A 7 16.11 0.15 -7.73
CA ASN A 7 17.04 0.42 -8.84
C ASN A 7 17.57 1.87 -8.83
N SER A 8 16.85 2.77 -8.16
CA SER A 8 17.26 4.18 -7.94
C SER A 8 18.03 4.39 -6.62
N GLY A 9 18.47 3.31 -5.98
CA GLY A 9 19.30 3.35 -4.77
C GLY A 9 18.54 3.51 -3.46
N TYR A 10 17.21 3.29 -3.47
CA TYR A 10 16.42 3.25 -2.25
C TYR A 10 16.50 1.86 -1.60
N GLN A 11 16.54 1.82 -0.27
CA GLN A 11 16.23 0.63 0.50
C GLN A 11 14.74 0.62 0.84
N ASN A 12 14.07 -0.50 0.55
CA ASN A 12 12.62 -0.61 0.73
C ASN A 12 12.30 -1.39 2.01
N TYR A 13 11.56 -0.76 2.89
CA TYR A 13 11.10 -1.29 4.18
C TYR A 13 9.59 -1.46 4.18
N PHE A 14 9.10 -2.53 4.77
CA PHE A 14 7.69 -2.77 4.97
C PHE A 14 7.40 -3.14 6.41
N VAL A 15 6.41 -2.49 7.04
CA VAL A 15 6.01 -2.69 8.44
C VAL A 15 4.49 -2.88 8.52
N GLN A 16 4.05 -3.93 9.18
CA GLN A 16 2.62 -4.18 9.46
C GLN A 16 2.43 -4.95 10.77
N GLY A 17 1.25 -4.81 11.41
CA GLY A 17 0.89 -5.57 12.60
C GLY A 17 0.56 -7.04 12.35
N ALA A 18 0.09 -7.39 11.16
CA ALA A 18 -0.33 -8.74 10.80
C ALA A 18 0.85 -9.64 10.37
N ASN A 19 0.59 -10.94 10.29
CA ASN A 19 1.58 -11.90 9.81
C ASN A 19 1.85 -11.70 8.31
N LEU A 20 3.14 -11.69 7.92
CA LEU A 20 3.56 -11.49 6.52
C LEU A 20 3.15 -12.65 5.60
N ARG A 21 2.98 -13.86 6.13
CA ARG A 21 2.57 -15.02 5.32
C ARG A 21 1.11 -14.95 4.87
N PHE A 22 0.31 -14.12 5.56
CA PHE A 22 -1.09 -13.94 5.16
C PHE A 22 -1.17 -13.38 3.74
N ALA A 23 -1.94 -14.07 2.87
CA ALA A 23 -2.09 -13.78 1.45
C ALA A 23 -0.76 -13.77 0.64
N GLY A 24 0.29 -14.43 1.13
CA GLY A 24 1.58 -14.53 0.43
C GLY A 24 2.35 -13.21 0.32
N LYS A 25 2.10 -12.25 1.23
CA LYS A 25 2.75 -10.94 1.20
C LYS A 25 4.27 -11.03 1.31
N ASP A 26 4.80 -11.95 2.11
CA ASP A 26 6.24 -12.18 2.25
C ASP A 26 6.89 -12.54 0.92
N VAL A 27 6.28 -13.43 0.13
CA VAL A 27 6.77 -13.82 -1.19
C VAL A 27 6.66 -12.65 -2.17
N PHE A 28 5.50 -11.99 -2.19
CA PHE A 28 5.26 -10.85 -3.08
C PHE A 28 6.25 -9.70 -2.83
N LEU A 29 6.38 -9.27 -1.57
CA LEU A 29 7.24 -8.14 -1.22
C LEU A 29 8.72 -8.44 -1.51
N LYS A 30 9.20 -9.65 -1.19
CA LYS A 30 10.57 -10.07 -1.50
C LYS A 30 10.83 -10.08 -3.01
N SER A 31 9.87 -10.57 -3.81
CA SER A 31 10.00 -10.59 -5.27
C SER A 31 9.93 -9.20 -5.90
N HIS A 32 9.44 -8.18 -5.17
CA HIS A 32 9.31 -6.80 -5.63
C HIS A 32 10.26 -5.82 -4.93
N GLY A 33 11.46 -6.29 -4.61
CA GLY A 33 12.56 -5.41 -4.22
C GLY A 33 12.48 -4.84 -2.80
N PHE A 34 11.65 -5.41 -1.91
CA PHE A 34 11.69 -5.04 -0.51
C PHE A 34 12.87 -5.72 0.19
N ASP A 35 13.69 -4.90 0.84
CA ASP A 35 14.90 -5.35 1.52
C ASP A 35 14.61 -5.84 2.95
N HIS A 36 13.68 -5.18 3.62
CA HIS A 36 13.36 -5.43 5.03
C HIS A 36 11.84 -5.53 5.24
N LEU A 37 11.41 -6.62 5.87
CA LEU A 37 10.00 -6.93 6.12
C LEU A 37 9.77 -7.15 7.61
N TYR A 38 8.84 -6.40 8.19
CA TYR A 38 8.47 -6.49 9.59
C TYR A 38 6.97 -6.76 9.71
N GLY A 39 6.61 -7.97 10.03
CA GLY A 39 5.26 -8.39 10.38
C GLY A 39 5.16 -8.74 11.86
N SER A 40 4.05 -9.37 12.25
CA SER A 40 3.80 -9.69 13.65
C SER A 40 4.89 -10.55 14.31
N GLU A 41 5.55 -11.43 13.57
CA GLU A 41 6.59 -12.29 14.12
C GLU A 41 7.89 -11.52 14.34
N GLU A 42 8.29 -10.71 13.37
CA GLU A 42 9.50 -9.88 13.42
C GLU A 42 9.38 -8.77 14.47
N LEU A 43 8.18 -8.16 14.58
CA LEU A 43 7.94 -7.10 15.56
C LEU A 43 7.86 -7.61 16.99
N LYS A 44 7.54 -8.86 17.23
CA LYS A 44 7.33 -9.44 18.56
C LYS A 44 8.52 -9.25 19.52
N SER A 45 9.74 -9.21 18.99
CA SER A 45 10.96 -9.05 19.77
C SER A 45 11.35 -7.59 20.03
N VAL A 46 10.73 -6.61 19.35
CA VAL A 46 11.11 -5.19 19.41
C VAL A 46 10.04 -4.29 20.00
N VAL A 47 8.76 -4.72 19.97
CA VAL A 47 7.66 -3.95 20.57
C VAL A 47 7.72 -3.94 22.09
N ALA A 48 7.26 -2.87 22.70
CA ALA A 48 7.27 -2.71 24.16
C ALA A 48 6.32 -3.70 24.87
N ASP A 49 5.20 -4.05 24.23
CA ASP A 49 4.17 -4.95 24.78
C ASP A 49 3.78 -6.00 23.73
N PRO A 50 4.43 -7.17 23.70
CA PRO A 50 4.16 -8.22 22.72
C PRO A 50 2.80 -8.90 22.91
N HIS A 51 2.10 -8.66 24.03
CA HIS A 51 0.77 -9.21 24.29
C HIS A 51 -0.36 -8.28 23.86
N TYR A 52 -0.07 -7.00 23.60
CA TYR A 52 -1.04 -6.03 23.11
C TYR A 52 -1.31 -6.25 21.63
N ARG A 53 -2.26 -7.14 21.34
CA ARG A 53 -2.58 -7.63 20.00
C ARG A 53 -4.10 -7.82 19.85
N ASN A 54 -4.58 -7.71 18.63
CA ASN A 54 -5.90 -8.13 18.20
C ASN A 54 -5.83 -9.39 17.33
N ASP A 55 -6.96 -9.83 16.78
CA ASP A 55 -7.04 -11.04 15.95
C ASP A 55 -6.19 -11.00 14.68
N TRP A 56 -5.84 -9.80 14.19
CA TRP A 56 -4.99 -9.61 13.02
C TRP A 56 -3.50 -9.50 13.37
N GLY A 57 -3.16 -9.09 14.57
CA GLY A 57 -1.80 -8.91 15.05
C GLY A 57 -1.65 -7.70 15.95
N PHE A 58 -0.56 -6.94 15.82
CA PHE A 58 -0.36 -5.72 16.61
C PHE A 58 -1.30 -4.60 16.17
N TYR A 59 -1.81 -3.84 17.15
CA TYR A 59 -2.61 -2.65 16.89
C TYR A 59 -1.84 -1.57 16.12
N ASP A 60 -2.58 -0.73 15.39
CA ASP A 60 -2.00 0.32 14.54
C ASP A 60 -1.13 1.32 15.31
N ASP A 61 -1.48 1.67 16.55
CA ASP A 61 -0.65 2.54 17.40
C ASP A 61 0.74 1.95 17.65
N THR A 62 0.84 0.65 17.91
CA THR A 62 2.12 -0.06 18.08
C THR A 62 2.89 -0.09 16.75
N VAL A 63 2.22 -0.39 15.65
CA VAL A 63 2.84 -0.44 14.31
C VAL A 63 3.40 0.93 13.91
N LEU A 64 2.66 1.99 14.15
CA LEU A 64 3.08 3.35 13.83
C LEU A 64 4.22 3.84 14.73
N ASP A 65 4.28 3.40 16.00
CA ASP A 65 5.42 3.67 16.87
C ASP A 65 6.70 2.98 16.37
N GLU A 66 6.62 1.72 15.94
CA GLU A 66 7.77 1.02 15.35
C GLU A 66 8.16 1.64 13.99
N ALA A 67 7.19 2.02 13.17
CA ALA A 67 7.44 2.74 11.93
C ALA A 67 8.13 4.09 12.18
N TRP A 68 7.77 4.80 13.26
CA TRP A 68 8.45 6.03 13.65
C TRP A 68 9.91 5.79 14.05
N LYS A 69 10.19 4.80 14.89
CA LYS A 69 11.56 4.44 15.27
C LYS A 69 12.41 4.12 14.04
N LYS A 70 11.83 3.37 13.10
CA LYS A 70 12.50 3.03 11.85
C LYS A 70 12.72 4.26 10.97
N PHE A 71 11.74 5.15 10.85
CA PHE A 71 11.89 6.41 10.13
C PHE A 71 13.03 7.26 10.69
N GLU A 72 13.12 7.42 12.02
CA GLU A 72 14.21 8.16 12.66
C GLU A 72 15.58 7.52 12.40
N GLU A 73 15.70 6.21 12.57
CA GLU A 73 16.93 5.46 12.33
C GLU A 73 17.44 5.66 10.90
N LEU A 74 16.54 5.46 9.92
CA LEU A 74 16.88 5.57 8.50
C LEU A 74 17.18 7.01 8.09
N SER A 75 16.44 7.96 8.60
CA SER A 75 16.68 9.38 8.32
C SER A 75 18.04 9.86 8.85
N ARG A 76 18.46 9.35 10.02
CA ARG A 76 19.79 9.65 10.58
C ARG A 76 20.94 9.00 9.79
N SER A 77 20.69 7.88 9.16
CA SER A 77 21.71 7.18 8.34
C SER A 77 22.10 7.94 7.08
N GLY A 78 21.25 8.86 6.61
CA GLY A 78 21.45 9.59 5.36
C GLY A 78 21.22 8.76 4.10
N GLN A 79 20.79 7.50 4.23
CA GLN A 79 20.44 6.64 3.10
C GLN A 79 19.06 6.99 2.52
N ARG A 80 18.93 6.82 1.22
CA ARG A 80 17.60 6.89 0.58
C ARG A 80 16.80 5.65 0.98
N PHE A 81 15.59 5.86 1.46
CA PHE A 81 14.71 4.76 1.82
C PHE A 81 13.27 5.03 1.43
N SER A 82 12.51 3.96 1.29
CA SER A 82 11.06 3.99 1.28
C SER A 82 10.53 3.13 2.43
N LEU A 83 9.64 3.67 3.24
CA LEU A 83 9.03 2.99 4.37
C LEU A 83 7.54 2.84 4.13
N PHE A 84 7.11 1.62 3.86
CA PHE A 84 5.70 1.27 3.68
C PHE A 84 5.14 0.77 5.01
N THR A 85 4.03 1.34 5.42
CA THR A 85 3.32 0.93 6.64
C THR A 85 1.88 0.58 6.30
N LEU A 86 1.46 -0.64 6.64
CA LEU A 86 0.08 -1.10 6.44
C LEU A 86 -0.64 -1.19 7.78
N THR A 87 -1.69 -0.39 7.95
CA THR A 87 -2.58 -0.42 9.10
C THR A 87 -3.66 -1.48 8.95
N VAL A 88 -4.14 -2.06 10.05
CA VAL A 88 -5.10 -3.17 10.03
C VAL A 88 -6.28 -2.99 11.00
N ASP A 89 -6.26 -2.00 11.89
CA ASP A 89 -7.30 -1.81 12.90
C ASP A 89 -8.68 -1.50 12.29
N THR A 90 -8.75 -1.03 11.05
CA THR A 90 -10.02 -0.78 10.34
C THR A 90 -10.57 -2.02 9.62
N HIS A 91 -9.89 -3.18 9.73
CA HIS A 91 -10.27 -4.39 9.01
C HIS A 91 -11.63 -4.92 9.45
N HIS A 92 -12.42 -5.39 8.45
CA HIS A 92 -13.75 -6.00 8.72
C HIS A 92 -13.66 -7.26 9.61
N PRO A 93 -14.75 -7.69 10.28
CA PRO A 93 -16.12 -7.15 10.20
C PRO A 93 -16.37 -5.90 11.05
N ASP A 94 -15.66 -5.68 12.15
CA ASP A 94 -16.00 -4.65 13.14
C ASP A 94 -14.92 -3.57 13.26
N GLY A 95 -13.67 -3.92 12.99
CA GLY A 95 -12.49 -3.11 13.30
C GLY A 95 -12.11 -3.18 14.77
N PHE A 96 -10.98 -2.56 15.10
CA PHE A 96 -10.38 -2.55 16.42
C PHE A 96 -10.04 -1.11 16.84
N ILE A 97 -10.02 -0.86 18.14
CA ILE A 97 -9.71 0.46 18.69
C ILE A 97 -8.44 0.35 19.50
N SER A 98 -7.38 1.02 19.05
CA SER A 98 -6.12 1.10 19.76
C SER A 98 -6.28 1.77 21.14
N ARG A 99 -5.48 1.38 22.12
CA ARG A 99 -5.51 1.97 23.48
C ARG A 99 -5.18 3.46 23.55
N THR A 100 -4.48 3.98 22.56
CA THR A 100 -4.15 5.41 22.42
C THR A 100 -5.37 6.26 22.10
N CYS A 101 -6.40 5.67 21.50
CA CYS A 101 -7.65 6.36 21.20
C CYS A 101 -8.56 6.32 22.43
N ASN A 102 -8.53 7.35 23.24
CA ASN A 102 -9.35 7.48 24.43
C ASN A 102 -10.85 7.34 24.12
N ARG A 103 -11.33 6.09 24.06
CA ARG A 103 -12.73 5.65 24.25
C ARG A 103 -13.82 6.50 23.57
N LYS A 104 -13.50 7.25 22.52
CA LYS A 104 -14.52 7.91 21.71
C LYS A 104 -15.32 6.85 20.99
N LYS A 105 -16.49 6.53 21.54
CA LYS A 105 -17.48 5.74 20.86
C LYS A 105 -18.19 6.66 19.88
N TYR A 106 -18.11 6.35 18.60
CA TYR A 106 -18.90 7.06 17.62
C TYR A 106 -20.26 6.37 17.52
N ASP A 107 -21.30 7.15 17.81
CA ASP A 107 -22.68 6.73 17.64
C ASP A 107 -23.17 7.12 16.27
N PHE A 108 -23.86 6.23 15.62
CA PHE A 108 -24.62 6.53 14.44
C PHE A 108 -26.09 6.14 14.67
N ASP A 109 -27.03 7.07 14.40
CA ASP A 109 -28.45 6.92 14.74
C ASP A 109 -28.69 6.57 16.23
N GLY A 110 -27.91 7.16 17.14
CA GLY A 110 -28.00 6.93 18.58
C GLY A 110 -27.55 5.53 19.03
N LYS A 111 -26.80 4.79 18.19
CA LYS A 111 -26.23 3.48 18.53
C LYS A 111 -24.73 3.46 18.28
N PRO A 112 -23.93 2.90 19.20
CA PRO A 112 -22.50 2.73 18.98
C PRO A 112 -22.25 1.91 17.71
N ASN A 113 -21.28 2.40 16.90
CA ASN A 113 -20.84 1.69 15.71
C ASN A 113 -19.33 1.43 15.76
N GLN A 114 -18.98 0.17 15.87
CA GLN A 114 -17.59 -0.25 16.07
C GLN A 114 -16.70 0.15 14.88
N SER A 115 -17.16 -0.05 13.65
CA SER A 115 -16.36 0.29 12.47
C SER A 115 -16.10 1.79 12.36
N PHE A 116 -17.06 2.66 12.68
CA PHE A 116 -16.83 4.11 12.71
C PHE A 116 -15.85 4.48 13.80
N SER A 117 -15.93 3.87 14.98
CA SER A 117 -15.00 4.12 16.08
C SER A 117 -13.58 3.68 15.73
N ALA A 118 -13.43 2.52 15.07
CA ALA A 118 -12.15 2.01 14.61
C ALA A 118 -11.51 2.92 13.53
N VAL A 119 -12.29 3.35 12.54
CA VAL A 119 -11.82 4.28 11.49
C VAL A 119 -11.38 5.60 12.11
N SER A 120 -12.17 6.17 13.03
CA SER A 120 -11.79 7.42 13.68
C SER A 120 -10.51 7.29 14.48
N CYS A 121 -10.36 6.20 15.23
CA CYS A 121 -9.14 5.91 15.99
C CYS A 121 -7.92 5.78 15.06
N SER A 122 -8.04 4.99 14.00
CA SER A 122 -6.96 4.81 13.03
C SER A 122 -6.56 6.13 12.37
N GLN A 123 -7.53 6.98 12.02
CA GLN A 123 -7.27 8.32 11.48
C GLN A 123 -6.53 9.23 12.47
N GLU A 124 -6.89 9.21 13.76
CA GLU A 124 -6.20 9.95 14.81
C GLU A 124 -4.74 9.49 14.94
N ASN A 125 -4.49 8.19 14.96
CA ASN A 125 -3.15 7.62 15.04
C ASN A 125 -2.30 7.96 13.80
N ILE A 126 -2.86 7.84 12.60
CA ILE A 126 -2.18 8.20 11.34
C ILE A 126 -1.87 9.70 11.31
N ALA A 127 -2.82 10.55 11.72
CA ALA A 127 -2.59 12.01 11.78
C ALA A 127 -1.50 12.37 12.78
N ALA A 128 -1.47 11.72 13.94
CA ALA A 128 -0.41 11.92 14.94
C ALA A 128 0.96 11.50 14.38
N PHE A 129 1.05 10.37 13.71
CA PHE A 129 2.26 9.90 13.04
C PHE A 129 2.75 10.86 11.96
N ILE A 130 1.85 11.35 11.09
CA ILE A 130 2.16 12.35 10.06
C ILE A 130 2.68 13.64 10.71
N ASN A 131 2.00 14.13 11.76
CA ASN A 131 2.42 15.35 12.46
C ASN A 131 3.80 15.19 13.11
N LYS A 132 4.11 14.01 13.62
CA LYS A 132 5.44 13.69 14.17
C LYS A 132 6.52 13.77 13.09
N ILE A 133 6.26 13.23 11.90
CA ILE A 133 7.18 13.36 10.74
C ILE A 133 7.32 14.83 10.33
N LYS A 134 6.21 15.58 10.24
CA LYS A 134 6.22 17.02 9.89
C LYS A 134 7.02 17.88 10.86
N ALA A 135 7.04 17.51 12.13
CA ALA A 135 7.82 18.20 13.15
C ALA A 135 9.31 17.81 13.17
N SER A 136 9.69 16.79 12.42
CA SER A 136 11.07 16.30 12.38
C SER A 136 11.97 17.18 11.48
N PRO A 137 13.29 17.20 11.72
CA PRO A 137 14.24 17.93 10.86
C PRO A 137 14.34 17.37 9.44
N TRP A 138 13.86 16.14 9.21
CA TRP A 138 13.93 15.45 7.90
C TRP A 138 12.70 15.68 7.03
N PHE A 139 11.68 16.38 7.53
CA PHE A 139 10.43 16.59 6.78
C PHE A 139 10.65 17.25 5.42
N LYS A 140 11.56 18.21 5.32
CA LYS A 140 11.87 18.92 4.05
C LYS A 140 12.27 18.00 2.91
N ASP A 141 12.88 16.84 3.23
CA ASP A 141 13.37 15.84 2.28
C ASP A 141 12.46 14.59 2.25
N THR A 142 11.24 14.70 2.80
CA THR A 142 10.31 13.60 2.94
C THR A 142 9.05 13.81 2.11
N VAL A 143 8.65 12.77 1.39
CA VAL A 143 7.34 12.66 0.73
C VAL A 143 6.52 11.63 1.51
N ILE A 144 5.38 12.06 2.05
CA ILE A 144 4.43 11.20 2.76
C ILE A 144 3.27 10.89 1.83
N VAL A 145 3.00 9.62 1.60
CA VAL A 145 1.87 9.15 0.79
C VAL A 145 0.88 8.43 1.69
N VAL A 146 -0.38 8.81 1.64
CA VAL A 146 -1.46 8.13 2.34
C VAL A 146 -2.47 7.64 1.30
N SER A 147 -2.74 6.35 1.32
CA SER A 147 -3.64 5.71 0.37
C SER A 147 -4.48 4.63 1.05
N SER A 148 -5.77 4.60 0.72
CA SER A 148 -6.56 3.40 0.99
C SER A 148 -6.07 2.27 0.08
N ASP A 149 -5.97 1.06 0.63
CA ASP A 149 -5.66 -0.16 -0.13
C ASP A 149 -6.86 -0.60 -0.98
N HIS A 150 -8.07 -0.54 -0.42
CA HIS A 150 -9.33 -0.82 -1.11
C HIS A 150 -10.51 -0.13 -0.39
N LEU A 151 -11.70 -0.19 -0.99
CA LEU A 151 -12.94 0.25 -0.35
C LEU A 151 -13.27 -0.67 0.83
N ALA A 152 -13.85 -0.09 1.90
CA ALA A 152 -14.29 -0.87 3.05
C ALA A 152 -15.18 -2.04 2.62
N MET A 153 -14.86 -3.23 3.13
CA MET A 153 -15.65 -4.44 2.93
C MET A 153 -16.89 -4.41 3.83
N ASN A 154 -17.72 -5.45 3.76
CA ASN A 154 -18.92 -5.56 4.60
C ASN A 154 -18.53 -5.51 6.09
N ASN A 155 -19.01 -4.49 6.79
CA ASN A 155 -18.69 -4.20 8.19
C ASN A 155 -19.94 -3.65 8.90
N THR A 156 -19.84 -3.30 10.18
CA THR A 156 -20.97 -2.78 10.97
C THR A 156 -21.52 -1.46 10.46
N ALA A 157 -20.76 -0.70 9.66
CA ALA A 157 -21.21 0.54 9.02
C ALA A 157 -21.81 0.33 7.62
N TRP A 158 -21.84 -0.91 7.11
CA TRP A 158 -22.20 -1.22 5.71
C TRP A 158 -23.52 -0.63 5.25
N LYS A 159 -24.55 -0.68 6.07
CA LYS A 159 -25.87 -0.13 5.74
C LYS A 159 -25.88 1.37 5.41
N TYR A 160 -24.87 2.11 5.90
CA TYR A 160 -24.67 3.53 5.63
C TYR A 160 -23.73 3.73 4.44
N LEU A 161 -22.61 3.02 4.42
CA LEU A 161 -21.62 3.11 3.36
C LEU A 161 -22.20 2.74 1.99
N ASN A 162 -23.09 1.76 1.94
CA ASN A 162 -23.68 1.28 0.68
C ASN A 162 -24.73 2.24 0.08
N LYS A 163 -25.10 3.30 0.79
CA LYS A 163 -26.03 4.34 0.32
C LYS A 163 -25.32 5.56 -0.27
N GLN A 164 -24.00 5.60 -0.21
CA GLN A 164 -23.18 6.74 -0.62
C GLN A 164 -22.24 6.34 -1.75
N ASP A 165 -21.83 7.34 -2.53
CA ASP A 165 -20.71 7.18 -3.43
C ASP A 165 -19.45 6.95 -2.60
N ARG A 166 -18.74 5.87 -2.90
CA ARG A 166 -17.59 5.41 -2.13
C ARG A 166 -16.31 5.62 -2.92
N ASN A 167 -15.37 6.30 -2.31
CA ASN A 167 -14.08 6.60 -2.91
C ASN A 167 -12.94 6.16 -1.99
N ASN A 168 -11.83 5.73 -2.59
CA ASN A 168 -10.60 5.53 -1.87
C ASN A 168 -9.92 6.87 -1.62
N LEU A 169 -9.29 6.97 -0.45
CA LEU A 169 -8.48 8.13 -0.11
C LEU A 169 -7.10 7.99 -0.79
N PHE A 170 -6.63 9.08 -1.36
CA PHE A 170 -5.24 9.22 -1.78
C PHE A 170 -4.82 10.69 -1.62
N PHE A 171 -3.76 10.93 -0.88
CA PHE A 171 -3.14 12.25 -0.81
C PHE A 171 -1.64 12.15 -0.55
N VAL A 172 -0.93 13.21 -0.89
CA VAL A 172 0.52 13.32 -0.73
C VAL A 172 0.85 14.59 0.02
N ILE A 173 1.74 14.48 1.01
CA ILE A 173 2.29 15.62 1.73
C ILE A 173 3.78 15.71 1.38
N ARG A 174 4.21 16.89 0.98
CA ARG A 174 5.60 17.14 0.59
C ARG A 174 6.19 18.23 1.49
N GLY A 175 7.35 17.96 2.04
CA GLY A 175 8.08 18.92 2.86
C GLY A 175 8.72 20.07 2.06
N ASP A 176 8.99 19.84 0.76
CA ASP A 176 9.55 20.81 -0.17
C ASP A 176 8.51 21.74 -0.83
N LYS A 177 7.20 21.42 -0.68
CA LYS A 177 6.11 22.20 -1.27
C LYS A 177 5.02 22.51 -0.24
N PRO A 178 4.96 23.73 0.29
CA PRO A 178 3.98 24.09 1.32
C PRO A 178 2.57 24.36 0.79
N GLN A 179 2.41 24.46 -0.53
CA GLN A 179 1.11 24.80 -1.13
C GLN A 179 0.20 23.57 -1.19
N GLN A 180 -1.07 23.78 -0.78
CA GLN A 180 -2.12 22.78 -0.94
C GLN A 180 -2.74 22.91 -2.32
N GLU A 181 -2.84 21.76 -3.00
CA GLU A 181 -3.53 21.62 -4.28
C GLU A 181 -4.54 20.47 -4.20
N THR A 182 -5.73 20.68 -4.74
CA THR A 182 -6.73 19.64 -4.89
C THR A 182 -6.93 19.36 -6.36
N LEU A 183 -6.60 18.16 -6.81
CA LEU A 183 -6.79 17.74 -8.18
C LEU A 183 -8.22 17.20 -8.35
N ALA A 184 -9.09 17.99 -8.98
CA ALA A 184 -10.47 17.60 -9.28
C ALA A 184 -10.54 16.68 -10.52
N VAL A 185 -9.73 15.61 -10.53
CA VAL A 185 -9.67 14.65 -11.65
C VAL A 185 -10.15 13.28 -11.20
N LYS A 186 -10.93 12.62 -12.06
CA LYS A 186 -11.41 11.27 -11.79
C LYS A 186 -10.28 10.27 -12.04
N ARG A 187 -9.87 9.56 -11.01
CA ARG A 187 -8.76 8.62 -11.04
C ARG A 187 -9.18 7.27 -10.42
N ASN A 188 -8.33 6.29 -10.55
CA ASN A 188 -8.50 4.98 -9.94
C ASN A 188 -7.21 4.56 -9.20
N THR A 189 -7.27 3.51 -8.39
CA THR A 189 -6.14 3.09 -7.55
C THR A 189 -4.90 2.64 -8.33
N MET A 190 -5.02 2.27 -9.61
CA MET A 190 -3.87 1.95 -10.46
C MET A 190 -3.00 3.18 -10.74
N ASP A 191 -3.60 4.38 -10.68
CA ASP A 191 -2.93 5.65 -10.95
C ASP A 191 -2.04 6.11 -9.77
N ASN A 192 -2.28 5.60 -8.56
CA ASN A 192 -1.57 6.03 -7.35
C ASN A 192 -0.06 5.81 -7.45
N GLY A 193 0.36 4.61 -7.87
CA GLY A 193 1.78 4.27 -8.00
C GLY A 193 2.50 5.11 -9.05
N ALA A 194 1.86 5.36 -10.20
CA ALA A 194 2.39 6.23 -11.25
C ALA A 194 2.51 7.68 -10.78
N THR A 195 1.51 8.17 -10.01
CA THR A 195 1.53 9.52 -9.43
C THR A 195 2.69 9.69 -8.43
N VAL A 196 2.93 8.69 -7.59
CA VAL A 196 4.06 8.72 -6.65
C VAL A 196 5.40 8.74 -7.39
N LEU A 197 5.57 7.93 -8.43
CA LEU A 197 6.79 7.93 -9.23
C LEU A 197 7.04 9.28 -9.91
N ASP A 198 6.01 9.87 -10.50
CA ASP A 198 6.09 11.21 -11.14
C ASP A 198 6.49 12.29 -10.11
N ILE A 199 5.91 12.26 -8.90
CA ILE A 199 6.29 13.15 -7.80
C ILE A 199 7.77 13.01 -7.43
N LEU A 200 8.31 11.79 -7.49
CA LEU A 200 9.71 11.49 -7.17
C LEU A 200 10.67 11.73 -8.36
N GLY A 201 10.17 12.24 -9.48
CA GLY A 201 10.96 12.54 -10.67
C GLY A 201 11.23 11.33 -11.58
N GLY A 202 10.44 10.28 -11.43
CA GLY A 202 10.43 9.11 -12.30
C GLY A 202 9.39 9.21 -13.43
N ASP A 203 9.06 8.05 -14.03
CA ASP A 203 8.07 7.97 -15.08
C ASP A 203 6.65 8.32 -14.60
N ASN A 204 5.86 8.93 -15.46
CA ASN A 204 4.47 9.28 -15.19
C ASN A 204 3.46 8.14 -15.48
N TYR A 205 3.93 6.94 -15.67
CA TYR A 205 3.14 5.74 -15.87
C TYR A 205 3.73 4.52 -15.14
N LEU A 206 2.88 3.58 -14.78
CA LEU A 206 3.28 2.30 -14.20
C LEU A 206 2.24 1.25 -14.56
N GLY A 207 2.58 0.32 -15.45
CA GLY A 207 1.61 -0.64 -15.98
C GLY A 207 0.42 0.05 -16.64
N LEU A 208 -0.79 -0.19 -16.12
CA LEU A 208 -2.01 0.49 -16.57
C LEU A 208 -2.23 1.86 -15.91
N GLY A 209 -1.51 2.16 -14.84
CA GLY A 209 -1.64 3.44 -14.12
C GLY A 209 -0.99 4.61 -14.86
N ARG A 210 -1.57 5.77 -14.68
CA ARG A 210 -1.08 7.06 -15.20
C ARG A 210 -1.04 8.08 -14.07
N SER A 211 -0.03 8.93 -14.07
CA SER A 211 0.07 9.98 -13.06
C SER A 211 -1.15 10.89 -13.06
N SER A 212 -1.63 11.24 -11.88
CA SER A 212 -2.71 12.23 -11.71
C SER A 212 -2.24 13.65 -12.00
N LEU A 213 -0.93 13.91 -12.05
CA LEU A 213 -0.34 15.21 -12.37
C LEU A 213 -0.19 15.43 -13.87
N SER A 214 -0.10 14.35 -14.64
CA SER A 214 0.17 14.39 -16.07
C SER A 214 -0.51 13.21 -16.78
N GLY A 215 -1.00 13.45 -17.98
CA GLY A 215 -1.60 12.42 -18.81
C GLY A 215 -3.04 12.06 -18.45
N GLN A 216 -3.61 11.16 -19.24
CA GLN A 216 -4.97 10.67 -19.12
C GLN A 216 -4.97 9.29 -18.45
N SER A 217 -5.82 9.09 -17.46
CA SER A 217 -6.07 7.79 -16.85
C SER A 217 -6.69 6.81 -17.88
N MET A 218 -6.48 5.52 -17.66
CA MET A 218 -7.16 4.48 -18.44
C MET A 218 -8.69 4.58 -18.34
N SER A 219 -9.22 5.09 -17.24
CA SER A 219 -10.65 5.35 -17.06
C SER A 219 -11.16 6.53 -17.90
N GLU A 220 -10.29 7.42 -18.35
CA GLU A 220 -10.61 8.52 -19.29
C GLU A 220 -10.41 8.08 -20.75
N ILE A 221 -9.41 7.25 -21.02
CA ILE A 221 -9.12 6.73 -22.36
C ILE A 221 -10.19 5.74 -22.82
N PHE A 222 -10.68 4.89 -21.93
CA PHE A 222 -11.69 3.88 -22.21
C PHE A 222 -13.03 4.23 -21.58
N LEU A 223 -14.02 4.58 -22.37
CA LEU A 223 -15.39 4.87 -21.87
C LEU A 223 -16.01 3.71 -21.11
N ASN A 224 -15.67 2.46 -21.48
CA ASN A 224 -16.13 1.22 -20.84
C ASN A 224 -15.03 0.56 -20.00
N PHE A 225 -14.27 1.35 -19.26
CA PHE A 225 -13.09 0.88 -18.50
C PHE A 225 -13.44 -0.22 -17.47
N LYS A 226 -14.61 -0.10 -16.82
CA LYS A 226 -15.08 -1.10 -15.85
C LYS A 226 -15.25 -2.47 -16.51
N GLU A 227 -15.91 -2.53 -17.66
CA GLU A 227 -16.14 -3.76 -18.43
C GLU A 227 -14.81 -4.35 -18.92
N LYS A 228 -13.91 -3.49 -19.40
CA LYS A 228 -12.56 -3.91 -19.81
C LYS A 228 -11.77 -4.49 -18.64
N THR A 229 -11.80 -3.84 -17.49
CA THR A 229 -11.11 -4.33 -16.28
C THR A 229 -11.66 -5.70 -15.84
N LEU A 230 -12.99 -5.88 -15.92
CA LEU A 230 -13.60 -7.18 -15.64
C LEU A 230 -13.19 -8.26 -16.65
N ALA A 231 -13.10 -7.91 -17.93
CA ALA A 231 -12.62 -8.81 -18.99
C ALA A 231 -11.15 -9.19 -18.80
N TRP A 232 -10.30 -8.25 -18.37
CA TRP A 232 -8.87 -8.48 -18.09
C TRP A 232 -8.61 -9.18 -16.75
N LYS A 233 -9.59 -9.22 -15.86
CA LYS A 233 -9.43 -9.81 -14.52
C LYS A 233 -8.79 -11.21 -14.51
N PRO A 234 -9.15 -12.17 -15.38
CA PRO A 234 -8.50 -13.47 -15.40
C PRO A 234 -6.99 -13.39 -15.67
N ASP A 235 -6.58 -12.50 -16.57
CA ASP A 235 -5.17 -12.33 -16.93
C ASP A 235 -4.41 -11.59 -15.81
N ILE A 236 -5.01 -10.57 -15.22
CA ILE A 236 -4.45 -9.88 -14.04
C ILE A 236 -4.25 -10.87 -12.89
N ILE A 237 -5.22 -11.75 -12.62
CA ILE A 237 -5.11 -12.78 -11.57
C ILE A 237 -4.01 -13.79 -11.92
N ARG A 238 -3.80 -14.14 -13.20
CA ARG A 238 -2.70 -15.02 -13.60
C ARG A 238 -1.34 -14.42 -13.29
N LEU A 239 -1.17 -13.11 -13.43
CA LEU A 239 0.08 -12.42 -13.08
C LEU A 239 0.43 -12.53 -11.58
N TRP A 240 -0.59 -12.71 -10.71
CA TRP A 240 -0.41 -12.94 -9.27
C TRP A 240 -0.12 -14.39 -8.90
N LYS A 241 -0.42 -15.34 -9.79
CA LYS A 241 -0.12 -16.75 -9.58
C LYS A 241 1.34 -17.02 -9.94
N PHE A 242 2.24 -16.70 -9.01
CA PHE A 242 3.62 -17.12 -9.17
C PHE A 242 3.67 -18.66 -9.23
N PRO A 243 4.28 -19.24 -10.27
CA PRO A 243 4.50 -20.68 -10.30
C PRO A 243 5.40 -21.04 -9.10
N LYS A 244 4.97 -22.02 -8.30
CA LYS A 244 5.78 -22.53 -7.17
C LYS A 244 7.13 -23.07 -7.62
N GLU A 245 7.16 -23.61 -8.84
CA GLU A 245 8.36 -24.04 -9.53
C GLU A 245 8.15 -23.85 -11.03
N MET A 246 9.14 -23.31 -11.72
CA MET A 246 9.15 -23.20 -13.16
C MET A 246 9.93 -24.41 -13.69
N LYS A 247 9.21 -25.45 -14.12
CA LYS A 247 9.83 -26.69 -14.61
C LYS A 247 10.24 -26.59 -16.08
N GLU A 248 9.46 -25.87 -16.86
CA GLU A 248 9.67 -25.73 -18.30
C GLU A 248 9.23 -24.35 -18.79
N PHE A 249 9.96 -23.81 -19.75
CA PHE A 249 9.57 -22.64 -20.52
C PHE A 249 9.86 -22.87 -22.00
N THR A 250 9.07 -22.24 -22.86
CA THR A 250 9.25 -22.29 -24.30
C THR A 250 9.51 -20.89 -24.83
N ILE A 251 10.54 -20.74 -25.67
CA ILE A 251 10.81 -19.48 -26.36
C ILE A 251 10.40 -19.63 -27.82
N ASP A 252 9.46 -18.82 -28.26
CA ASP A 252 9.09 -18.66 -29.67
C ASP A 252 9.83 -17.41 -30.22
N GLN A 253 10.97 -17.63 -30.86
CA GLN A 253 11.79 -16.55 -31.40
C GLN A 253 11.11 -15.84 -32.58
N GLN A 254 10.26 -16.53 -33.34
CA GLN A 254 9.56 -15.92 -34.48
C GLN A 254 8.50 -14.93 -34.01
N LYS A 255 7.80 -15.24 -32.93
CA LYS A 255 6.79 -14.38 -32.31
C LYS A 255 7.35 -13.46 -31.26
N ASN A 256 8.63 -13.60 -30.94
CA ASN A 256 9.29 -12.89 -29.85
C ASN A 256 8.55 -13.05 -28.50
N MET A 257 8.23 -14.28 -28.16
CA MET A 257 7.43 -14.68 -27.00
C MET A 257 8.14 -15.73 -26.17
N ILE A 258 7.93 -15.65 -24.86
CA ILE A 258 8.23 -16.73 -23.91
C ILE A 258 6.94 -17.23 -23.28
N ALA A 259 6.79 -18.53 -23.15
CA ALA A 259 5.65 -19.16 -22.48
C ALA A 259 6.16 -20.03 -21.33
N PHE A 260 5.51 -19.89 -20.17
CA PHE A 260 5.70 -20.76 -19.01
C PHE A 260 4.45 -20.80 -18.14
N SER A 261 4.19 -21.94 -17.53
CA SER A 261 3.03 -22.13 -16.62
C SER A 261 1.69 -21.66 -17.21
N GLY A 262 1.49 -21.82 -18.53
CA GLY A 262 0.26 -21.41 -19.22
C GLY A 262 0.13 -19.92 -19.50
N SER A 263 1.14 -19.12 -19.21
CA SER A 263 1.20 -17.68 -19.49
C SER A 263 2.20 -17.39 -20.62
N HIS A 264 1.91 -16.35 -21.43
CA HIS A 264 2.73 -15.95 -22.55
C HIS A 264 3.17 -14.50 -22.38
N PHE A 265 4.45 -14.21 -22.55
CA PHE A 265 5.02 -12.88 -22.39
C PHE A 265 5.83 -12.50 -23.63
N ARG A 266 5.80 -11.23 -23.99
CA ARG A 266 6.61 -10.70 -25.07
C ARG A 266 8.04 -10.44 -24.59
N LEU A 267 9.02 -10.79 -25.40
CA LEU A 267 10.41 -10.47 -25.12
C LEU A 267 10.74 -9.01 -25.51
N PRO A 268 11.69 -8.32 -24.82
CA PRO A 268 12.50 -8.85 -23.74
C PRO A 268 11.73 -8.98 -22.40
N LEU A 269 11.99 -10.06 -21.67
CA LEU A 269 11.46 -10.29 -20.34
C LEU A 269 12.65 -10.41 -19.37
N LEU A 270 12.70 -9.53 -18.37
CA LEU A 270 13.67 -9.62 -17.28
C LEU A 270 13.11 -10.55 -16.20
N LEU A 271 13.63 -11.76 -16.14
CA LEU A 271 13.36 -12.70 -15.06
C LEU A 271 14.52 -12.62 -14.05
N ARG A 272 14.20 -12.33 -12.80
CA ARG A 272 15.16 -12.47 -11.72
C ARG A 272 15.12 -13.91 -11.22
N VAL A 273 16.15 -14.68 -11.50
CA VAL A 273 16.34 -15.99 -10.89
C VAL A 273 17.05 -15.78 -9.56
N SER A 274 16.38 -16.13 -8.46
CA SER A 274 17.07 -16.18 -7.16
C SER A 274 17.73 -17.55 -7.02
N ASP A 275 19.00 -17.56 -6.74
CA ASP A 275 19.64 -18.77 -6.24
C ASP A 275 18.99 -19.17 -4.92
N ARG A 276 18.71 -20.47 -4.75
CA ARG A 276 18.18 -21.05 -3.52
C ARG A 276 19.22 -21.09 -2.43
#